data_e44202b91e8776de4a31307856cb123c
#
_entry.id   e44202b91e8776de4a31307856cb123c
#
_cell.length_a   1.000
_cell.length_b   1.000
_cell.length_c   1.000
_cell.angle_alpha   90.00
_cell.angle_beta   90.00
_cell.angle_gamma   90.00
#
_symmetry.space_group_name_H-M   'P 1'
#
loop_
_entity.id
_entity.type
_entity.pdbx_description
1 polymer ?
#
loop_
_entity_poly.entity_id
_entity_poly.type
_entity_poly.pdbx_seq_one_letter_code
_entity_poly.pdbx_strand_id
1 'polypeptide(L)'
;MEFVGPGVSNLSAEFRIGIDVMTTETTCLSSIWKTDDKIKEFYDIHGRSEDYKELNPGAVAYYDGMVYVNLSEIKPMIAMPFHPSNVYTIDELNANLADILHDVEQKALVSLDGAVDYSLQDKIKNGKFYVEQGIIAGCAGGGFENICAAADILKGRYIGSDEFTLSVYPASMPVYMELIKNGCAATILETGAVMKLSLIHISEPTRRS
;
A
#
# COMPACT_ATOMS: atom_id res chain seq x y z
N MET A 1 10.88 4.23 -15.71
CA MET A 1 10.39 5.49 -15.10
C MET A 1 11.50 6.04 -14.21
N GLU A 2 11.73 7.36 -14.21
CA GLU A 2 12.70 8.02 -13.31
C GLU A 2 11.98 9.04 -12.44
N PHE A 3 12.19 8.97 -11.13
CA PHE A 3 11.58 9.88 -10.17
C PHE A 3 12.58 10.95 -9.74
N VAL A 4 12.28 12.18 -10.09
CA VAL A 4 13.13 13.36 -9.85
C VAL A 4 12.32 14.52 -9.32
N GLY A 5 12.98 15.60 -8.95
CA GLY A 5 12.36 16.81 -8.48
C GLY A 5 12.51 17.05 -6.97
N PRO A 6 12.17 18.25 -6.49
CA PRO A 6 12.41 18.64 -5.10
C PRO A 6 11.54 17.87 -4.10
N GLY A 7 10.36 17.41 -4.50
CA GLY A 7 9.47 16.65 -3.64
C GLY A 7 10.02 15.30 -3.21
N VAL A 8 10.96 14.70 -3.98
CA VAL A 8 11.55 13.39 -3.67
C VAL A 8 12.21 13.39 -2.29
N SER A 9 12.89 14.46 -1.90
CA SER A 9 13.58 14.54 -0.61
C SER A 9 12.65 14.52 0.61
N ASN A 10 11.34 14.73 0.41
CA ASN A 10 10.34 14.65 1.47
C ASN A 10 9.82 13.22 1.71
N LEU A 11 10.09 12.29 0.79
CA LEU A 11 9.64 10.91 0.86
C LEU A 11 10.70 10.04 1.57
N SER A 12 10.28 9.23 2.53
CA SER A 12 11.17 8.23 3.13
C SER A 12 11.59 7.17 2.11
N ALA A 13 12.63 6.40 2.43
CA ALA A 13 13.05 5.29 1.57
C ALA A 13 11.95 4.24 1.44
N GLU A 14 11.27 3.89 2.53
CA GLU A 14 10.15 2.92 2.49
C GLU A 14 8.97 3.42 1.67
N PHE A 15 8.65 4.72 1.75
CA PHE A 15 7.59 5.29 0.93
C PHE A 15 7.92 5.22 -0.57
N ARG A 16 9.19 5.48 -0.94
CA ARG A 16 9.67 5.32 -2.33
C ARG A 16 9.58 3.87 -2.79
N ILE A 17 9.95 2.92 -1.94
CA ILE A 17 9.82 1.48 -2.22
C ILE A 17 8.34 1.13 -2.48
N GLY A 18 7.42 1.66 -1.69
CA GLY A 18 5.98 1.45 -1.87
C GLY A 18 5.47 1.96 -3.23
N ILE A 19 5.91 3.15 -3.66
CA ILE A 19 5.60 3.69 -4.99
C ILE A 19 6.23 2.84 -6.08
N ASP A 20 7.48 2.44 -5.91
CA ASP A 20 8.27 1.68 -6.87
C ASP A 20 7.62 0.34 -7.22
N VAL A 21 7.14 -0.37 -6.21
CA VAL A 21 6.39 -1.62 -6.39
C VAL A 21 5.17 -1.43 -7.29
N MET A 22 4.47 -0.30 -7.16
CA MET A 22 3.27 -0.01 -7.95
C MET A 22 3.56 0.41 -9.40
N THR A 23 4.80 0.69 -9.76
CA THR A 23 5.15 1.04 -11.16
C THR A 23 4.95 -0.14 -12.11
N THR A 24 4.95 -1.37 -11.63
CA THR A 24 4.63 -2.56 -12.43
C THR A 24 3.21 -2.51 -13.00
N GLU A 25 2.26 -1.92 -12.27
CA GLU A 25 0.87 -1.75 -12.74
C GLU A 25 0.76 -0.75 -13.89
N THR A 26 1.78 0.09 -14.08
CA THR A 26 1.88 1.02 -15.21
C THR A 26 2.66 0.43 -16.39
N THR A 27 2.93 -0.87 -16.36
CA THR A 27 3.74 -1.58 -17.39
C THR A 27 5.17 -1.05 -17.52
N CYS A 28 5.72 -0.43 -16.48
CA CYS A 28 7.11 0.01 -16.47
C CYS A 28 8.06 -1.20 -16.46
N LEU A 29 9.07 -1.16 -17.31
CA LEU A 29 10.13 -2.17 -17.31
C LEU A 29 11.00 -2.07 -16.06
N SER A 30 11.27 -0.85 -15.62
CA SER A 30 12.00 -0.56 -14.38
C SER A 30 11.70 0.86 -13.89
N SER A 31 12.00 1.10 -12.63
CA SER A 31 11.92 2.40 -12.00
C SER A 31 13.20 2.74 -11.26
N ILE A 32 13.52 4.01 -11.16
CA ILE A 32 14.73 4.50 -10.54
C ILE A 32 14.46 5.84 -9.83
N TRP A 33 15.08 6.03 -8.69
CA TRP A 33 14.96 7.23 -7.89
C TRP A 33 16.29 7.96 -7.80
N LYS A 34 16.22 9.29 -7.85
CA LYS A 34 17.32 10.11 -7.39
C LYS A 34 17.66 9.75 -5.95
N THR A 35 18.94 9.51 -5.65
CA THR A 35 19.39 9.24 -4.29
C THR A 35 19.62 10.54 -3.50
N ASP A 36 19.53 10.44 -2.19
CA ASP A 36 19.74 11.53 -1.25
C ASP A 36 20.11 10.99 0.15
N ASP A 37 20.17 11.88 1.14
CA ASP A 37 20.53 11.52 2.51
C ASP A 37 19.58 10.49 3.14
N LYS A 38 18.30 10.45 2.77
CA LYS A 38 17.35 9.45 3.26
C LYS A 38 17.67 8.05 2.76
N ILE A 39 18.13 7.94 1.51
CA ILE A 39 18.58 6.66 0.99
C ILE A 39 19.89 6.24 1.66
N LYS A 40 20.80 7.19 1.92
CA LYS A 40 22.00 6.91 2.67
C LYS A 40 21.69 6.41 4.09
N GLU A 41 20.81 7.10 4.81
CA GLU A 41 20.34 6.69 6.13
C GLU A 41 19.74 5.29 6.11
N PHE A 42 18.95 4.95 5.10
CA PHE A 42 18.38 3.62 4.93
C PHE A 42 19.46 2.54 4.83
N TYR A 43 20.53 2.78 4.05
CA TYR A 43 21.68 1.87 3.98
C TYR A 43 22.41 1.78 5.32
N ASP A 44 22.59 2.91 6.02
CA ASP A 44 23.26 2.96 7.32
C ASP A 44 22.50 2.14 8.39
N ILE A 45 21.17 2.28 8.47
CA ILE A 45 20.31 1.51 9.38
C ILE A 45 20.39 0.00 9.11
N HIS A 46 20.58 -0.39 7.85
CA HIS A 46 20.69 -1.79 7.45
C HIS A 46 22.13 -2.35 7.52
N GLY A 47 23.10 -1.56 8.06
CA GLY A 47 24.48 -1.96 8.18
C GLY A 47 25.20 -2.12 6.83
N ARG A 48 24.78 -1.36 5.83
CA ARG A 48 25.28 -1.42 4.44
C ARG A 48 25.72 -0.06 3.92
N SER A 49 26.31 0.77 4.79
CA SER A 49 26.73 2.14 4.45
C SER A 49 27.69 2.19 3.25
N GLU A 50 28.53 1.18 3.12
CA GLU A 50 29.50 1.06 2.02
C GLU A 50 28.86 0.76 0.66
N ASP A 51 27.63 0.26 0.64
CA ASP A 51 26.90 -0.02 -0.59
C ASP A 51 26.20 1.22 -1.18
N TYR A 52 26.09 2.29 -0.39
CA TYR A 52 25.48 3.53 -0.89
C TYR A 52 26.31 4.13 -2.03
N LYS A 53 25.61 4.45 -3.10
CA LYS A 53 26.17 5.19 -4.24
C LYS A 53 25.24 6.31 -4.64
N GLU A 54 25.79 7.47 -4.86
CA GLU A 54 25.05 8.58 -5.41
C GLU A 54 24.57 8.26 -6.84
N LEU A 55 23.29 8.43 -7.08
CA LEU A 55 22.66 8.24 -8.37
C LEU A 55 21.77 9.44 -8.69
N ASN A 56 22.18 10.19 -9.68
CA ASN A 56 21.47 11.38 -10.15
C ASN A 56 21.47 11.39 -11.68
N PRO A 57 20.45 11.97 -12.32
CA PRO A 57 20.53 12.23 -13.75
C PRO A 57 21.71 13.12 -14.09
N GLY A 58 22.25 12.99 -15.28
CA GLY A 58 23.29 13.90 -15.78
C GLY A 58 22.79 15.33 -15.95
N ALA A 59 23.72 16.25 -16.26
CA ALA A 59 23.38 17.67 -16.48
C ALA A 59 22.33 17.85 -17.60
N VAL A 60 22.28 16.93 -18.55
CA VAL A 60 21.25 16.86 -19.59
C VAL A 60 20.76 15.41 -19.65
N ALA A 61 19.44 15.24 -19.49
CA ALA A 61 18.76 13.97 -19.64
C ALA A 61 17.59 14.11 -20.62
N TYR A 62 17.36 13.11 -21.45
CA TYR A 62 16.30 13.10 -22.44
C TYR A 62 15.25 12.06 -22.05
N TYR A 63 13.98 12.46 -22.10
CA TYR A 63 12.84 11.62 -21.77
C TYR A 63 11.79 11.71 -22.88
N ASP A 64 11.08 10.62 -23.13
CA ASP A 64 9.98 10.59 -24.10
C ASP A 64 8.73 11.33 -23.59
N GLY A 65 8.61 11.50 -22.28
CA GLY A 65 7.49 12.19 -21.65
C GLY A 65 7.75 12.53 -20.20
N MET A 66 6.87 13.32 -19.63
CA MET A 66 6.92 13.72 -18.23
C MET A 66 5.54 13.69 -17.60
N VAL A 67 5.46 13.16 -16.38
CA VAL A 67 4.30 13.28 -15.50
C VAL A 67 4.68 14.17 -14.32
N TYR A 68 3.97 15.26 -14.13
CA TYR A 68 4.14 16.13 -12.97
C TYR A 68 3.14 15.79 -11.88
N VAL A 69 3.63 15.54 -10.67
CA VAL A 69 2.80 15.26 -9.51
C VAL A 69 3.08 16.27 -8.41
N ASN A 70 2.06 17.05 -8.04
CA ASN A 70 2.14 17.95 -6.89
C ASN A 70 1.83 17.16 -5.60
N LEU A 71 2.84 16.81 -4.83
CA LEU A 71 2.68 16.02 -3.61
C LEU A 71 1.81 16.71 -2.55
N SER A 72 1.69 18.04 -2.59
CA SER A 72 0.85 18.80 -1.65
C SER A 72 -0.65 18.67 -1.92
N GLU A 73 -1.03 18.19 -3.10
CA GLU A 73 -2.44 17.98 -3.51
C GLU A 73 -2.90 16.53 -3.35
N ILE A 74 -1.99 15.62 -2.99
CA ILE A 74 -2.32 14.21 -2.79
C ILE A 74 -3.25 14.05 -1.58
N LYS A 75 -4.35 13.36 -1.78
CA LYS A 75 -5.32 13.00 -0.74
C LYS A 75 -5.33 11.49 -0.52
N PRO A 76 -5.81 11.02 0.64
CA PRO A 76 -6.07 9.59 0.83
C PRO A 76 -7.03 9.06 -0.23
N MET A 77 -6.64 8.01 -0.92
CA MET A 77 -7.37 7.43 -2.04
C MET A 77 -7.59 5.95 -1.85
N ILE A 78 -8.59 5.43 -2.54
CA ILE A 78 -8.91 4.01 -2.59
C ILE A 78 -9.06 3.57 -4.05
N ALA A 79 -8.44 2.46 -4.41
CA ALA A 79 -8.66 1.81 -5.69
C ALA A 79 -9.81 0.81 -5.54
N MET A 80 -10.81 0.94 -6.41
CA MET A 80 -11.93 0.02 -6.49
C MET A 80 -11.62 -1.15 -7.45
N PRO A 81 -12.27 -2.30 -7.32
CA PRO A 81 -12.09 -3.39 -8.27
C PRO A 81 -12.41 -2.92 -9.72
N PHE A 82 -11.78 -3.45 -10.73
CA PHE A 82 -10.80 -4.54 -10.82
C PHE A 82 -9.43 -4.04 -11.27
N HIS A 83 -9.22 -2.74 -11.37
CA HIS A 83 -7.97 -2.18 -11.86
C HIS A 83 -7.50 -1.03 -10.95
N PRO A 84 -6.20 -0.90 -10.66
CA PRO A 84 -5.66 0.14 -9.80
C PRO A 84 -5.95 1.57 -10.26
N SER A 85 -6.24 1.80 -11.54
CA SER A 85 -6.64 3.11 -12.07
C SER A 85 -8.10 3.50 -11.75
N ASN A 86 -8.89 2.56 -11.23
CA ASN A 86 -10.27 2.84 -10.80
C ASN A 86 -10.26 3.46 -9.39
N VAL A 87 -9.74 4.67 -9.30
CA VAL A 87 -9.35 5.34 -8.06
C VAL A 87 -10.29 6.50 -7.75
N TYR A 88 -10.64 6.61 -6.49
CA TYR A 88 -11.41 7.72 -5.92
C TYR A 88 -10.74 8.23 -4.65
N THR A 89 -10.87 9.50 -4.34
CA THR A 89 -10.57 9.94 -2.97
C THR A 89 -11.57 9.32 -2.00
N ILE A 90 -11.15 9.10 -0.76
CA ILE A 90 -12.07 8.55 0.26
C ILE A 90 -13.27 9.47 0.47
N ASP A 91 -13.07 10.79 0.37
CA ASP A 91 -14.15 11.77 0.47
C ASP A 91 -15.15 11.65 -0.69
N GLU A 92 -14.67 11.49 -1.93
CA GLU A 92 -15.54 11.26 -3.09
C GLU A 92 -16.35 9.98 -2.97
N LEU A 93 -15.70 8.88 -2.56
CA LEU A 93 -16.38 7.61 -2.33
C LEU A 93 -17.50 7.77 -1.28
N ASN A 94 -17.19 8.39 -0.15
CA ASN A 94 -18.18 8.58 0.93
C ASN A 94 -19.33 9.52 0.54
N ALA A 95 -19.05 10.54 -0.28
CA ALA A 95 -20.08 11.49 -0.73
C ALA A 95 -21.04 10.90 -1.80
N ASN A 96 -20.54 9.97 -2.62
CA ASN A 96 -21.27 9.43 -3.78
C ASN A 96 -21.29 7.89 -3.77
N LEU A 97 -21.40 7.31 -2.58
CA LEU A 97 -21.18 5.88 -2.35
C LEU A 97 -22.01 4.97 -3.26
N ALA A 98 -23.34 5.20 -3.33
CA ALA A 98 -24.24 4.35 -4.10
C ALA A 98 -23.93 4.41 -5.61
N ASP A 99 -23.70 5.59 -6.13
CA ASP A 99 -23.44 5.79 -7.57
C ASP A 99 -22.09 5.19 -7.98
N ILE A 100 -21.05 5.40 -7.17
CA ILE A 100 -19.71 4.84 -7.44
C ILE A 100 -19.75 3.31 -7.37
N LEU A 101 -20.38 2.73 -6.34
CA LEU A 101 -20.47 1.28 -6.22
C LEU A 101 -21.31 0.67 -7.35
N HIS A 102 -22.38 1.34 -7.79
CA HIS A 102 -23.13 0.90 -8.97
C HIS A 102 -22.28 0.90 -10.24
N ASP A 103 -21.53 1.96 -10.49
CA ASP A 103 -20.65 2.05 -11.66
C ASP A 103 -19.57 0.96 -11.64
N VAL A 104 -18.99 0.70 -10.47
CA VAL A 104 -18.03 -0.41 -10.29
C VAL A 104 -18.67 -1.77 -10.55
N GLU A 105 -19.90 -2.02 -10.09
CA GLU A 105 -20.65 -3.25 -10.37
C GLU A 105 -20.87 -3.44 -11.87
N GLN A 106 -21.30 -2.39 -12.58
CA GLN A 106 -21.54 -2.47 -14.03
C GLN A 106 -20.24 -2.80 -14.80
N LYS A 107 -19.14 -2.18 -14.44
CA LYS A 107 -17.80 -2.50 -15.00
C LYS A 107 -17.38 -3.94 -14.68
N ALA A 108 -17.67 -4.40 -13.46
CA ALA A 108 -17.40 -5.77 -13.03
C ALA A 108 -18.17 -6.80 -13.86
N LEU A 109 -19.47 -6.61 -14.06
CA LEU A 109 -20.30 -7.52 -14.85
C LEU A 109 -19.79 -7.68 -16.27
N VAL A 110 -19.34 -6.57 -16.88
CA VAL A 110 -18.70 -6.61 -18.22
C VAL A 110 -17.39 -7.39 -18.16
N SER A 111 -16.53 -7.14 -17.18
CA SER A 111 -15.22 -7.77 -17.08
C SER A 111 -15.29 -9.25 -16.74
N LEU A 112 -16.32 -9.68 -16.04
CA LEU A 112 -16.54 -11.06 -15.61
C LEU A 112 -17.44 -11.85 -16.58
N ASP A 113 -17.89 -11.23 -17.67
CA ASP A 113 -18.75 -11.85 -18.69
C ASP A 113 -20.00 -12.55 -18.10
N GLY A 114 -20.55 -11.98 -17.03
CA GLY A 114 -21.69 -12.52 -16.30
C GLY A 114 -21.42 -13.83 -15.54
N ALA A 115 -20.16 -14.23 -15.41
CA ALA A 115 -19.79 -15.50 -14.78
C ALA A 115 -20.03 -15.55 -13.25
N VAL A 116 -20.16 -14.40 -12.62
CA VAL A 116 -20.31 -14.28 -11.14
C VAL A 116 -21.41 -13.25 -10.84
N ASP A 117 -22.25 -13.58 -9.88
CA ASP A 117 -23.16 -12.62 -9.25
C ASP A 117 -22.33 -11.72 -8.33
N TYR A 118 -22.16 -10.44 -8.74
CA TYR A 118 -21.29 -9.49 -8.06
C TYR A 118 -22.10 -8.24 -7.67
N SER A 119 -22.26 -8.04 -6.36
CA SER A 119 -22.91 -6.86 -5.81
C SER A 119 -22.05 -6.19 -4.74
N LEU A 120 -21.85 -4.88 -4.89
CA LEU A 120 -21.24 -4.00 -3.89
C LEU A 120 -22.30 -3.14 -3.18
N GLN A 121 -23.43 -2.87 -3.83
CA GLN A 121 -24.48 -2.07 -3.24
C GLN A 121 -25.10 -2.73 -2.01
N ASP A 122 -25.15 -4.05 -1.97
CA ASP A 122 -25.59 -4.84 -0.81
C ASP A 122 -24.67 -4.63 0.42
N LYS A 123 -23.47 -4.10 0.21
CA LYS A 123 -22.54 -3.74 1.27
C LYS A 123 -22.78 -2.35 1.86
N ILE A 124 -23.78 -1.61 1.37
CA ILE A 124 -24.15 -0.33 1.96
C ILE A 124 -25.09 -0.58 3.14
N LYS A 125 -24.60 -0.32 4.34
CA LYS A 125 -25.37 -0.42 5.59
C LYS A 125 -25.37 0.94 6.29
N ASN A 126 -26.54 1.50 6.55
CA ASN A 126 -26.68 2.81 7.21
C ASN A 126 -25.91 3.95 6.51
N GLY A 127 -25.88 3.97 5.18
CA GLY A 127 -25.18 4.97 4.38
C GLY A 127 -23.64 4.86 4.41
N LYS A 128 -23.11 3.74 4.88
CA LYS A 128 -21.67 3.46 4.90
C LYS A 128 -21.35 2.19 4.14
N PHE A 129 -20.19 2.17 3.51
CA PHE A 129 -19.65 0.98 2.87
C PHE A 129 -19.14 0.01 3.94
N TYR A 130 -19.70 -1.17 4.00
CA TYR A 130 -19.37 -2.19 4.97
C TYR A 130 -18.30 -3.12 4.41
N VAL A 131 -17.22 -3.26 5.15
CA VAL A 131 -16.07 -4.11 4.78
C VAL A 131 -15.96 -5.23 5.80
N GLU A 132 -15.77 -6.46 5.33
CA GLU A 132 -15.71 -7.67 6.17
C GLU A 132 -14.27 -8.10 6.47
N GLN A 133 -13.33 -7.70 5.61
CA GLN A 133 -11.92 -8.07 5.78
C GLN A 133 -11.00 -6.90 5.45
N GLY A 134 -10.02 -6.67 6.30
CA GLY A 134 -8.90 -5.77 6.08
C GLY A 134 -7.59 -6.53 6.05
N ILE A 135 -6.70 -6.15 5.14
CA ILE A 135 -5.36 -6.75 5.04
C ILE A 135 -4.33 -5.61 4.90
N ILE A 136 -3.31 -5.64 5.76
CA ILE A 136 -2.12 -4.80 5.63
C ILE A 136 -0.96 -5.71 5.28
N ALA A 137 -0.50 -5.67 4.04
CA ALA A 137 0.44 -6.67 3.55
C ALA A 137 1.25 -6.22 2.34
N GLY A 138 2.18 -7.06 1.94
CA GLY A 138 2.97 -6.91 0.72
C GLY A 138 4.17 -5.99 0.85
N CYS A 139 4.85 -5.78 -0.28
CA CYS A 139 6.05 -4.95 -0.34
C CYS A 139 5.74 -3.47 -0.05
N ALA A 140 4.55 -3.01 -0.45
CA ALA A 140 4.12 -1.64 -0.22
C ALA A 140 3.48 -1.44 1.17
N GLY A 141 2.53 -2.31 1.56
CA GLY A 141 1.78 -2.15 2.82
C GLY A 141 2.46 -2.72 4.05
N GLY A 142 3.29 -3.75 3.90
CA GLY A 142 3.93 -4.47 5.00
C GLY A 142 5.25 -3.87 5.51
N GLY A 143 5.66 -2.70 5.02
CA GLY A 143 6.85 -1.98 5.48
C GLY A 143 6.72 -1.53 6.93
N PHE A 144 7.87 -1.26 7.55
CA PHE A 144 7.94 -0.88 8.95
C PHE A 144 7.16 0.40 9.26
N GLU A 145 7.39 1.46 8.48
CA GLU A 145 6.73 2.77 8.67
C GLU A 145 5.21 2.66 8.49
N ASN A 146 4.74 1.91 7.49
CA ASN A 146 3.32 1.73 7.21
C ASN A 146 2.61 0.99 8.34
N ILE A 147 3.21 -0.06 8.90
CA ILE A 147 2.63 -0.81 10.01
C ILE A 147 2.65 0.02 11.29
N CYS A 148 3.70 0.81 11.54
CA CYS A 148 3.74 1.75 12.67
C CYS A 148 2.64 2.82 12.55
N ALA A 149 2.43 3.40 11.37
CA ALA A 149 1.35 4.35 11.13
C ALA A 149 -0.04 3.71 11.34
N ALA A 150 -0.23 2.46 10.91
CA ALA A 150 -1.45 1.71 11.20
C ALA A 150 -1.64 1.46 12.70
N ALA A 151 -0.58 1.13 13.43
CA ALA A 151 -0.62 0.96 14.88
C ALA A 151 -1.04 2.26 15.60
N ASP A 152 -0.51 3.41 15.17
CA ASP A 152 -0.88 4.71 15.72
C ASP A 152 -2.36 5.06 15.48
N ILE A 153 -2.89 4.77 14.29
CA ILE A 153 -4.31 4.98 13.95
C ILE A 153 -5.21 4.07 14.79
N LEU A 154 -4.81 2.83 15.01
CA LEU A 154 -5.61 1.80 15.67
C LEU A 154 -5.48 1.83 17.18
N LYS A 155 -4.49 2.51 17.74
CA LYS A 155 -4.19 2.54 19.17
C LYS A 155 -5.42 2.89 20.01
N GLY A 156 -5.71 2.03 20.98
CA GLY A 156 -6.87 2.19 21.87
C GLY A 156 -8.22 1.94 21.20
N ARG A 157 -8.24 1.38 20.01
CA ARG A 157 -9.46 0.97 19.29
C ARG A 157 -9.57 -0.55 19.32
N TYR A 158 -10.78 -1.05 19.07
CA TYR A 158 -11.05 -2.47 18.92
C TYR A 158 -11.78 -2.72 17.62
N ILE A 159 -11.33 -3.70 16.84
CA ILE A 159 -11.87 -3.99 15.50
C ILE A 159 -13.20 -4.76 15.52
N GLY A 160 -13.69 -5.16 16.69
CA GLY A 160 -14.86 -6.02 16.84
C GLY A 160 -14.50 -7.50 16.94
N SER A 161 -15.49 -8.33 17.27
CA SER A 161 -15.28 -9.75 17.57
C SER A 161 -15.89 -10.71 16.55
N ASP A 162 -16.65 -10.21 15.54
CA ASP A 162 -17.52 -11.12 14.81
C ASP A 162 -17.30 -11.15 13.29
N GLU A 163 -17.70 -10.10 12.55
CA GLU A 163 -17.76 -10.16 11.10
C GLU A 163 -16.50 -9.60 10.43
N PHE A 164 -15.84 -8.60 11.05
CA PHE A 164 -14.66 -7.97 10.49
C PHE A 164 -13.38 -8.63 10.99
N THR A 165 -12.48 -8.96 10.06
CA THR A 165 -11.14 -9.46 10.37
C THR A 165 -10.07 -8.52 9.83
N LEU A 166 -9.05 -8.21 10.62
CA LEU A 166 -7.87 -7.49 10.17
C LEU A 166 -6.62 -8.38 10.30
N SER A 167 -5.97 -8.62 9.19
CA SER A 167 -4.73 -9.38 9.14
C SER A 167 -3.56 -8.48 8.72
N VAL A 168 -2.47 -8.53 9.47
CA VAL A 168 -1.25 -7.73 9.21
C VAL A 168 -0.08 -8.67 8.93
N TYR A 169 0.59 -8.43 7.81
CA TYR A 169 1.71 -9.23 7.32
C TYR A 169 2.95 -8.33 7.11
N PRO A 170 3.88 -8.31 8.08
CA PRO A 170 5.17 -7.63 7.88
C PRO A 170 5.91 -8.15 6.64
N ALA A 171 6.54 -7.25 5.89
CA ALA A 171 7.20 -7.57 4.63
C ALA A 171 8.40 -8.53 4.80
N SER A 172 8.99 -8.59 6.00
CA SER A 172 10.13 -9.46 6.28
C SER A 172 10.26 -9.76 7.78
N MET A 173 11.08 -10.78 8.10
CA MET A 173 11.39 -11.09 9.48
C MET A 173 12.10 -9.92 10.22
N PRO A 174 13.07 -9.21 9.65
CA PRO A 174 13.66 -8.04 10.30
C PRO A 174 12.63 -6.98 10.64
N VAL A 175 11.73 -6.64 9.71
CA VAL A 175 10.62 -5.71 9.96
C VAL A 175 9.76 -6.19 11.13
N TYR A 176 9.37 -7.45 11.14
CA TYR A 176 8.54 -8.01 12.21
C TYR A 176 9.24 -7.93 13.57
N MET A 177 10.53 -8.24 13.63
CA MET A 177 11.31 -8.16 14.87
C MET A 177 11.39 -6.72 15.41
N GLU A 178 11.55 -5.73 14.52
CA GLU A 178 11.58 -4.33 14.95
C GLU A 178 10.20 -3.85 15.43
N LEU A 179 9.10 -4.30 14.79
CA LEU A 179 7.73 -4.03 15.24
C LEU A 179 7.42 -4.63 16.63
N ILE A 180 8.03 -5.76 16.96
CA ILE A 180 7.94 -6.34 18.32
C ILE A 180 8.72 -5.49 19.32
N LYS A 181 9.95 -5.10 18.99
CA LYS A 181 10.83 -4.34 19.89
C LYS A 181 10.29 -2.94 20.19
N ASN A 182 9.70 -2.26 19.20
CA ASN A 182 9.15 -0.91 19.38
C ASN A 182 7.72 -0.88 19.94
N GLY A 183 7.07 -2.04 20.10
CA GLY A 183 5.73 -2.18 20.66
C GLY A 183 4.57 -2.02 19.67
N CYS A 184 4.82 -1.69 18.41
CA CYS A 184 3.77 -1.58 17.38
C CYS A 184 3.01 -2.90 17.19
N ALA A 185 3.72 -4.04 17.24
CA ALA A 185 3.08 -5.35 17.14
C ALA A 185 2.08 -5.59 18.29
N ALA A 186 2.45 -5.23 19.51
CA ALA A 186 1.55 -5.35 20.67
C ALA A 186 0.31 -4.46 20.48
N THR A 187 0.49 -3.20 20.10
CA THR A 187 -0.60 -2.25 19.85
C THR A 187 -1.59 -2.79 18.81
N ILE A 188 -1.12 -3.40 17.72
CA ILE A 188 -1.99 -3.99 16.69
C ILE A 188 -2.73 -5.20 17.25
N LEU A 189 -2.05 -6.10 17.95
CA LEU A 189 -2.68 -7.30 18.53
C LEU A 189 -3.74 -6.96 19.59
N GLU A 190 -3.54 -5.91 20.37
CA GLU A 190 -4.52 -5.40 21.35
C GLU A 190 -5.84 -4.96 20.70
N THR A 191 -5.83 -4.61 19.43
CA THR A 191 -7.05 -4.25 18.69
C THR A 191 -7.91 -5.45 18.30
N GLY A 192 -7.41 -6.68 18.44
CA GLY A 192 -8.02 -7.91 17.94
C GLY A 192 -7.55 -8.31 16.54
N ALA A 193 -6.67 -7.53 15.92
CA ALA A 193 -6.06 -7.88 14.63
C ALA A 193 -5.09 -9.06 14.78
N VAL A 194 -4.87 -9.79 13.69
CA VAL A 194 -3.95 -10.93 13.64
C VAL A 194 -2.69 -10.54 12.89
N MET A 195 -1.53 -10.78 13.48
CA MET A 195 -0.24 -10.63 12.81
C MET A 195 0.30 -12.00 12.40
N LYS A 196 0.72 -12.11 11.14
CA LYS A 196 1.31 -13.34 10.59
C LYS A 196 2.56 -12.99 9.80
N LEU A 197 3.53 -13.91 9.76
CA LEU A 197 4.67 -13.78 8.86
C LEU A 197 4.27 -14.23 7.46
N SER A 198 4.55 -13.35 6.50
CA SER A 198 4.57 -13.61 5.06
C SER A 198 3.28 -14.11 4.39
N LEU A 199 2.83 -13.32 3.44
CA LEU A 199 1.78 -13.69 2.49
C LEU A 199 2.17 -14.89 1.61
N ILE A 200 3.46 -15.07 1.32
CA ILE A 200 4.01 -16.14 0.47
C ILE A 200 3.65 -17.52 1.01
N HIS A 201 3.64 -17.72 2.32
CA HIS A 201 3.26 -19.01 2.91
C HIS A 201 1.77 -19.32 2.85
N ILE A 202 0.94 -18.33 2.50
CA ILE A 202 -0.52 -18.48 2.39
C ILE A 202 -0.96 -18.54 0.93
N SER A 203 -0.37 -17.72 0.07
CA SER A 203 -0.74 -17.62 -1.34
C SER A 203 -0.04 -18.65 -2.23
N GLU A 204 1.12 -19.13 -1.82
CA GLU A 204 1.89 -20.15 -2.55
C GLU A 204 2.28 -21.27 -1.59
N PRO A 205 1.39 -22.24 -1.32
CA PRO A 205 1.79 -23.44 -0.60
C PRO A 205 2.81 -24.18 -1.47
N THR A 206 4.08 -24.10 -1.09
CA THR A 206 5.13 -24.92 -1.71
C THR A 206 4.72 -26.37 -1.58
N ARG A 207 4.41 -27.03 -2.71
CA ARG A 207 4.26 -28.48 -2.75
C ARG A 207 5.58 -29.07 -2.26
N ARG A 208 5.55 -29.67 -1.08
CA ARG A 208 6.62 -30.58 -0.69
C ARG A 208 6.53 -31.77 -1.64
N SER A 209 7.49 -31.88 -2.53
CA SER A 209 7.78 -33.08 -3.31
C SER A 209 8.26 -34.19 -2.36
#